data_dabc6ecba89109cf9a44a318159ddea9
#
_entry.id   dabc6ecba89109cf9a44a318159ddea9
#
_cell.length_a   1.000
_cell.length_b   1.000
_cell.length_c   1.000
_cell.angle_alpha   90.00
_cell.angle_beta   90.00
_cell.angle_gamma   90.00
#
_symmetry.space_group_name_H-M   'P 1'
#
loop_
_entity.id
_entity.type
_entity.pdbx_description
1 polymer ?
#
loop_
_entity_poly.entity_id
_entity_poly.type
_entity_poly.pdbx_seq_one_letter_code
_entity_poly.pdbx_strand_id
1 'polypeptide(L)'
;MNLIKSLFTGAVLMAAAAVSLAEQPMPLPLGRDISASFTGTAHRNDLVMPETMGGVPQTNVITFEPGSRSGWHTHGAMTVIGIAGVGLYQAWGKPAVLVRPGDVIHIPAGVSHWHGATKNSRFQQFVVYDKTWKAPAGLEAHKGKITDAEYDALKPVDAANRASEPKDGFLFAHPKKTEASDHYTRPIQEATLLPKENAAKSPEWTYLVFPHGAYSAWHSHKSGEVLIATDGIGLNQAEGGKLEVLLPGDVVYTKPGVSHWVGSAPWSSFAGIVIHPGSDTAVTWKGFPDAYGPLANGKGDPAE
;
A
#
# COMPACT_ATOMS: atom_id res chain seq x y z
N MET A 1 29.28 65.58 11.27
CA MET A 1 29.80 64.36 11.89
C MET A 1 28.70 63.33 11.79
N ASN A 2 28.63 62.64 10.60
CA ASN A 2 27.55 61.67 10.26
C ASN A 2 28.02 60.27 10.55
N LEU A 3 27.36 59.56 11.50
CA LEU A 3 27.56 58.15 11.70
C LEU A 3 26.65 57.35 10.75
N ILE A 4 27.24 56.63 9.85
CA ILE A 4 26.58 55.66 8.98
C ILE A 4 26.43 54.37 9.80
N LYS A 5 25.18 53.97 10.12
CA LYS A 5 24.87 52.64 10.64
C LYS A 5 24.72 51.66 9.51
N SER A 6 25.69 50.77 9.34
CA SER A 6 25.62 49.62 8.44
C SER A 6 24.79 48.51 9.09
N LEU A 7 23.63 48.20 8.47
CA LEU A 7 22.83 47.05 8.79
C LEU A 7 23.32 45.87 7.95
N PHE A 8 24.02 44.92 8.58
CA PHE A 8 24.27 43.59 7.97
C PHE A 8 23.01 42.74 8.16
N THR A 9 22.22 42.60 7.11
CA THR A 9 21.20 41.56 7.02
C THR A 9 21.85 40.28 6.53
N GLY A 10 22.24 39.40 7.45
CA GLY A 10 22.67 38.06 7.14
C GLY A 10 21.45 37.21 6.75
N ALA A 11 21.26 36.96 5.46
CA ALA A 11 20.33 35.96 5.00
C ALA A 11 20.95 34.58 5.26
N VAL A 12 20.43 33.87 6.26
CA VAL A 12 20.74 32.45 6.45
C VAL A 12 19.98 31.68 5.37
N LEU A 13 20.64 31.31 4.29
CA LEU A 13 20.13 30.33 3.33
C LEU A 13 20.15 28.96 4.04
N MET A 14 19.00 28.49 4.53
CA MET A 14 18.81 27.08 4.83
C MET A 14 18.71 26.34 3.50
N ALA A 15 19.80 25.73 3.07
CA ALA A 15 19.78 24.74 2.00
C ALA A 15 19.12 23.47 2.59
N ALA A 16 17.84 23.30 2.33
CA ALA A 16 17.21 21.99 2.52
C ALA A 16 17.88 21.04 1.52
N ALA A 17 18.70 20.11 2.03
CA ALA A 17 19.24 19.03 1.21
C ALA A 17 18.05 18.22 0.69
N ALA A 18 17.79 18.27 -0.61
CA ALA A 18 16.83 17.39 -1.25
C ALA A 18 17.37 15.96 -1.13
N VAL A 19 16.71 15.13 -0.32
CA VAL A 19 17.00 13.69 -0.26
C VAL A 19 16.75 13.13 -1.65
N SER A 20 17.71 12.39 -2.21
CA SER A 20 17.53 11.77 -3.51
C SER A 20 16.40 10.75 -3.45
N LEU A 21 15.66 10.54 -4.53
CA LEU A 21 14.60 9.53 -4.60
C LEU A 21 15.12 8.11 -4.31
N ALA A 22 16.42 7.88 -4.50
CA ALA A 22 17.09 6.62 -4.17
C ALA A 22 17.26 6.41 -2.65
N GLU A 23 17.27 7.48 -1.86
CA GLU A 23 17.52 7.44 -0.40
C GLU A 23 16.23 7.59 0.44
N GLN A 24 15.07 7.80 -0.19
CA GLN A 24 13.82 7.90 0.55
C GLN A 24 13.49 6.58 1.25
N PRO A 25 13.10 6.61 2.52
CA PRO A 25 12.64 5.41 3.21
C PRO A 25 11.37 4.87 2.54
N MET A 26 11.29 3.54 2.46
CA MET A 26 10.07 2.90 1.96
C MET A 26 9.03 2.81 3.09
N PRO A 27 7.76 3.14 2.82
CA PRO A 27 6.74 3.19 3.87
C PRO A 27 6.40 1.82 4.48
N LEU A 28 6.52 0.74 3.71
CA LEU A 28 6.25 -0.60 4.19
C LEU A 28 7.55 -1.41 4.35
N PRO A 29 7.58 -2.40 5.27
CA PRO A 29 8.75 -3.24 5.50
C PRO A 29 9.24 -3.94 4.23
N LEU A 30 10.56 -4.04 4.06
CA LEU A 30 11.19 -4.64 2.88
C LEU A 30 10.91 -6.15 2.78
N GLY A 31 10.92 -6.84 3.92
CA GLY A 31 10.83 -8.29 3.95
C GLY A 31 12.13 -8.98 3.56
N ARG A 32 12.05 -10.21 3.00
CA ARG A 32 13.19 -11.03 2.65
C ARG A 32 13.83 -10.63 1.33
N ASP A 33 15.14 -10.82 1.21
CA ASP A 33 15.87 -10.66 -0.03
C ASP A 33 15.47 -11.72 -1.06
N ILE A 34 15.17 -11.30 -2.27
CA ILE A 34 14.82 -12.14 -3.42
C ILE A 34 15.71 -11.83 -4.65
N SER A 35 16.79 -11.11 -4.47
CA SER A 35 17.65 -10.58 -5.54
C SER A 35 18.18 -11.66 -6.49
N ALA A 36 18.34 -12.90 -6.03
CA ALA A 36 18.81 -14.01 -6.86
C ALA A 36 17.99 -14.25 -8.13
N SER A 37 16.72 -13.84 -8.14
CA SER A 37 15.79 -13.98 -9.27
C SER A 37 15.64 -12.72 -10.12
N PHE A 38 16.40 -11.66 -9.81
CA PHE A 38 16.25 -10.34 -10.42
C PHE A 38 17.59 -9.82 -10.99
N THR A 39 17.53 -8.74 -11.74
CA THR A 39 18.70 -7.91 -12.02
C THR A 39 18.71 -6.83 -10.94
N GLY A 40 19.83 -6.70 -10.20
CA GLY A 40 19.94 -5.79 -9.06
C GLY A 40 19.30 -6.36 -7.78
N THR A 41 18.95 -5.50 -6.84
CA THR A 41 18.47 -5.87 -5.50
C THR A 41 16.97 -5.71 -5.39
N ALA A 42 16.29 -6.77 -4.91
CA ALA A 42 14.87 -6.78 -4.69
C ALA A 42 14.51 -7.50 -3.39
N HIS A 43 13.48 -7.00 -2.71
CA HIS A 43 12.95 -7.57 -1.47
C HIS A 43 11.47 -7.88 -1.60
N ARG A 44 10.99 -8.84 -0.82
CA ARG A 44 9.58 -9.24 -0.80
C ARG A 44 9.08 -9.43 0.62
N ASN A 45 7.97 -8.79 0.91
CA ASN A 45 7.19 -9.01 2.13
C ASN A 45 5.83 -9.64 1.76
N ASP A 46 5.55 -10.82 2.27
CA ASP A 46 4.28 -11.52 2.06
C ASP A 46 3.27 -11.00 3.09
N LEU A 47 2.21 -10.32 2.65
CA LEU A 47 1.20 -9.71 3.52
C LEU A 47 -0.05 -10.57 3.65
N VAL A 48 -0.64 -10.99 2.53
CA VAL A 48 -1.89 -11.76 2.51
C VAL A 48 -1.65 -13.13 1.91
N MET A 49 -2.04 -14.15 2.68
CA MET A 49 -1.94 -15.55 2.30
C MET A 49 -3.36 -16.13 2.18
N PRO A 50 -3.80 -16.53 0.97
CA PRO A 50 -5.17 -16.99 0.72
C PRO A 50 -5.61 -18.13 1.65
N GLU A 51 -4.68 -19.00 1.99
CA GLU A 51 -4.92 -20.20 2.79
C GLU A 51 -5.35 -19.87 4.23
N THR A 52 -4.96 -18.70 4.73
CA THR A 52 -5.20 -18.29 6.13
C THR A 52 -6.08 -17.06 6.28
N MET A 53 -6.35 -16.35 5.17
CA MET A 53 -7.04 -15.05 5.19
C MET A 53 -8.25 -15.03 4.25
N GLY A 54 -9.19 -15.95 4.45
CA GLY A 54 -10.50 -15.93 3.80
C GLY A 54 -10.49 -16.10 2.28
N GLY A 55 -9.41 -16.61 1.69
CA GLY A 55 -9.30 -16.79 0.24
C GLY A 55 -9.02 -15.52 -0.56
N VAL A 56 -8.70 -14.40 0.10
CA VAL A 56 -8.23 -13.18 -0.57
C VAL A 56 -6.97 -13.51 -1.38
N PRO A 57 -6.87 -13.08 -2.66
CA PRO A 57 -5.70 -13.35 -3.49
C PRO A 57 -4.39 -12.98 -2.80
N GLN A 58 -3.35 -13.75 -3.06
CA GLN A 58 -2.05 -13.48 -2.47
C GLN A 58 -1.61 -12.06 -2.77
N THR A 59 -1.19 -11.37 -1.71
CA THR A 59 -0.67 -10.02 -1.79
C THR A 59 0.72 -9.95 -1.18
N ASN A 60 1.64 -9.40 -1.96
CA ASN A 60 3.01 -9.14 -1.51
C ASN A 60 3.35 -7.67 -1.71
N VAL A 61 4.24 -7.16 -0.89
CA VAL A 61 5.01 -5.95 -1.20
C VAL A 61 6.32 -6.36 -1.83
N ILE A 62 6.64 -5.79 -2.98
CA ILE A 62 7.97 -5.94 -3.60
C ILE A 62 8.63 -4.57 -3.64
N THR A 63 9.86 -4.52 -3.13
CA THR A 63 10.69 -3.32 -3.15
C THR A 63 11.90 -3.56 -4.04
N PHE A 64 12.12 -2.67 -4.98
CA PHE A 64 13.25 -2.65 -5.90
C PHE A 64 14.19 -1.50 -5.54
N GLU A 65 15.49 -1.78 -5.45
CA GLU A 65 16.49 -0.73 -5.42
C GLU A 65 16.63 -0.06 -6.82
N PRO A 66 17.20 1.13 -6.93
CA PRO A 66 17.32 1.83 -8.20
C PRO A 66 17.93 0.96 -9.30
N GLY A 67 17.28 0.92 -10.47
CA GLY A 67 17.68 0.12 -11.62
C GLY A 67 17.37 -1.38 -11.52
N SER A 68 16.91 -1.86 -10.37
CA SER A 68 16.59 -3.27 -10.17
C SER A 68 15.28 -3.64 -10.86
N ARG A 69 15.23 -4.85 -11.44
CA ARG A 69 14.10 -5.29 -12.27
C ARG A 69 14.00 -6.81 -12.38
N SER A 70 12.80 -7.30 -12.61
CA SER A 70 12.61 -8.69 -13.00
C SER A 70 13.07 -8.92 -14.46
N GLY A 71 13.28 -10.18 -14.85
CA GLY A 71 13.30 -10.55 -16.24
C GLY A 71 11.89 -10.66 -16.82
N TRP A 72 11.80 -10.95 -18.13
CA TRP A 72 10.55 -11.35 -18.77
C TRP A 72 10.00 -12.61 -18.12
N HIS A 73 8.74 -12.57 -17.71
CA HIS A 73 8.05 -13.70 -17.09
C HIS A 73 6.56 -13.67 -17.40
N THR A 74 5.89 -14.79 -17.11
CA THR A 74 4.47 -14.99 -17.40
C THR A 74 3.87 -15.82 -16.28
N HIS A 75 2.69 -15.44 -15.80
CA HIS A 75 1.94 -16.16 -14.77
C HIS A 75 0.43 -15.86 -14.86
N GLY A 76 -0.34 -16.21 -13.84
CA GLY A 76 -1.75 -15.86 -13.70
C GLY A 76 -1.99 -14.35 -13.69
N ALA A 77 -3.24 -13.96 -13.74
CA ALA A 77 -3.57 -12.54 -13.71
C ALA A 77 -3.00 -11.86 -12.47
N MET A 78 -2.50 -10.65 -12.63
CA MET A 78 -1.88 -9.85 -11.58
C MET A 78 -2.35 -8.41 -11.64
N THR A 79 -2.43 -7.78 -10.48
CA THR A 79 -2.55 -6.32 -10.36
C THR A 79 -1.35 -5.79 -9.60
N VAL A 80 -0.70 -4.78 -10.15
CA VAL A 80 0.35 -3.99 -9.50
C VAL A 80 -0.23 -2.67 -9.06
N ILE A 81 0.04 -2.26 -7.80
CA ILE A 81 -0.32 -0.95 -7.28
C ILE A 81 0.95 -0.29 -6.77
N GLY A 82 1.29 0.89 -7.30
CA GLY A 82 2.43 1.66 -6.83
C GLY A 82 2.22 2.15 -5.40
N ILE A 83 3.23 1.99 -4.53
CA ILE A 83 3.20 2.42 -3.12
C ILE A 83 4.10 3.64 -2.94
N ALA A 84 5.36 3.55 -3.36
CA ALA A 84 6.35 4.61 -3.17
C ALA A 84 7.41 4.60 -4.26
N GLY A 85 7.99 5.76 -4.54
CA GLY A 85 9.00 5.94 -5.57
C GLY A 85 8.44 5.84 -6.99
N VAL A 86 9.30 5.52 -7.95
CA VAL A 86 8.94 5.46 -9.38
C VAL A 86 9.42 4.15 -9.97
N GLY A 87 8.47 3.34 -10.43
CA GLY A 87 8.70 2.07 -11.07
C GLY A 87 8.46 2.08 -12.57
N LEU A 88 8.73 0.94 -13.16
CA LEU A 88 8.49 0.61 -14.55
C LEU A 88 7.73 -0.71 -14.65
N TYR A 89 6.82 -0.77 -15.59
CA TYR A 89 6.16 -1.98 -16.06
C TYR A 89 6.20 -2.02 -17.59
N GLN A 90 6.38 -3.20 -18.17
CA GLN A 90 6.26 -3.36 -19.61
C GLN A 90 5.68 -4.73 -19.96
N ALA A 91 4.60 -4.75 -20.75
CA ALA A 91 4.14 -5.95 -21.43
C ALA A 91 4.91 -6.14 -22.75
N TRP A 92 5.10 -7.38 -23.15
CA TRP A 92 5.80 -7.70 -24.41
C TRP A 92 5.17 -7.00 -25.62
N GLY A 93 6.01 -6.36 -26.43
CA GLY A 93 5.57 -5.62 -27.61
C GLY A 93 4.84 -4.29 -27.32
N LYS A 94 4.82 -3.82 -26.07
CA LYS A 94 4.21 -2.54 -25.68
C LYS A 94 5.27 -1.57 -25.14
N PRO A 95 5.00 -0.26 -25.17
CA PRO A 95 5.86 0.71 -24.46
C PRO A 95 5.96 0.39 -22.99
N ALA A 96 7.11 0.72 -22.37
CA ALA A 96 7.24 0.71 -20.92
C ALA A 96 6.38 1.83 -20.31
N VAL A 97 5.83 1.56 -19.14
CA VAL A 97 4.92 2.46 -18.39
C VAL A 97 5.58 2.85 -17.09
N LEU A 98 5.58 4.13 -16.75
CA LEU A 98 5.94 4.62 -15.41
C LEU A 98 4.81 4.30 -14.43
N VAL A 99 5.20 3.76 -13.28
CA VAL A 99 4.27 3.42 -12.18
C VAL A 99 4.66 4.27 -10.96
N ARG A 100 3.71 5.05 -10.47
CA ARG A 100 3.87 5.94 -9.30
C ARG A 100 2.88 5.56 -8.20
N PRO A 101 2.99 6.14 -7.00
CA PRO A 101 2.04 5.86 -5.91
C PRO A 101 0.58 6.05 -6.35
N GLY A 102 -0.25 5.04 -6.08
CA GLY A 102 -1.66 5.00 -6.46
C GLY A 102 -1.96 4.51 -7.88
N ASP A 103 -0.97 4.43 -8.77
CA ASP A 103 -1.19 3.87 -10.11
C ASP A 103 -1.50 2.37 -10.01
N VAL A 104 -2.50 1.93 -10.77
CA VAL A 104 -2.96 0.54 -10.82
C VAL A 104 -2.75 -0.04 -12.21
N ILE A 105 -1.96 -1.10 -12.31
CA ILE A 105 -1.67 -1.81 -13.57
C ILE A 105 -2.31 -3.19 -13.53
N HIS A 106 -3.25 -3.44 -14.41
CA HIS A 106 -3.88 -4.75 -14.57
C HIS A 106 -3.14 -5.56 -15.64
N ILE A 107 -2.69 -6.76 -15.27
CA ILE A 107 -1.93 -7.67 -16.11
C ILE A 107 -2.75 -8.94 -16.29
N PRO A 108 -3.35 -9.17 -17.47
CA PRO A 108 -4.11 -10.39 -17.74
C PRO A 108 -3.23 -11.66 -17.65
N ALA A 109 -3.85 -12.78 -17.31
CA ALA A 109 -3.17 -14.06 -17.26
C ALA A 109 -2.51 -14.40 -18.62
N GLY A 110 -1.30 -14.92 -18.57
CA GLY A 110 -0.56 -15.31 -19.78
C GLY A 110 0.20 -14.18 -20.49
N VAL A 111 0.05 -12.93 -20.06
CA VAL A 111 0.82 -11.81 -20.62
C VAL A 111 2.26 -11.89 -20.15
N SER A 112 3.21 -11.95 -21.11
CA SER A 112 4.64 -11.81 -20.80
C SER A 112 4.95 -10.37 -20.46
N HIS A 113 5.59 -10.15 -19.32
CA HIS A 113 5.88 -8.81 -18.82
C HIS A 113 7.11 -8.81 -17.90
N TRP A 114 7.54 -7.62 -17.53
CA TRP A 114 8.50 -7.37 -16.46
C TRP A 114 8.12 -6.09 -15.73
N HIS A 115 8.65 -5.94 -14.51
CA HIS A 115 8.51 -4.74 -13.68
C HIS A 115 9.74 -4.52 -12.81
N GLY A 116 9.94 -3.29 -12.34
CA GLY A 116 11.11 -2.90 -11.55
C GLY A 116 11.11 -1.42 -11.21
N ALA A 117 12.22 -0.95 -10.65
CA ALA A 117 12.47 0.45 -10.34
C ALA A 117 13.01 1.22 -11.54
N THR A 118 12.87 2.55 -11.57
CA THR A 118 13.65 3.41 -12.46
C THR A 118 15.10 3.51 -11.97
N LYS A 119 16.02 4.00 -12.81
CA LYS A 119 17.45 4.15 -12.46
C LYS A 119 17.72 5.02 -11.24
N ASN A 120 16.86 6.00 -11.00
CA ASN A 120 17.10 7.07 -10.02
C ASN A 120 16.15 7.01 -8.83
N SER A 121 15.33 5.98 -8.72
CA SER A 121 14.35 5.86 -7.64
C SER A 121 14.28 4.44 -7.14
N ARG A 122 14.17 4.23 -5.84
CA ARG A 122 13.57 3.03 -5.29
C ARG A 122 12.13 2.92 -5.79
N PHE A 123 11.59 1.72 -5.78
CA PHE A 123 10.19 1.51 -6.09
C PHE A 123 9.60 0.42 -5.21
N GLN A 124 8.51 0.75 -4.54
CA GLN A 124 7.73 -0.19 -3.74
C GLN A 124 6.34 -0.33 -4.31
N GLN A 125 5.86 -1.56 -4.43
CA GLN A 125 4.57 -1.88 -5.03
C GLN A 125 3.87 -3.00 -4.28
N PHE A 126 2.53 -2.99 -4.26
CA PHE A 126 1.75 -4.19 -4.04
C PHE A 126 1.71 -5.01 -5.32
N VAL A 127 1.75 -6.33 -5.13
CA VAL A 127 1.49 -7.32 -6.16
C VAL A 127 0.36 -8.22 -5.66
N VAL A 128 -0.77 -8.17 -6.34
CA VAL A 128 -1.95 -9.00 -6.07
C VAL A 128 -2.10 -9.96 -7.22
N TYR A 129 -2.08 -11.27 -6.98
CA TYR A 129 -2.10 -12.22 -8.08
C TYR A 129 -2.87 -13.52 -7.81
N ASP A 130 -3.43 -14.07 -8.90
CA ASP A 130 -4.13 -15.34 -8.92
C ASP A 130 -3.11 -16.49 -9.01
N LYS A 131 -2.92 -17.21 -7.91
CA LYS A 131 -2.09 -18.42 -7.85
C LYS A 131 -2.75 -19.66 -8.48
N THR A 132 -4.04 -19.60 -8.73
CA THR A 132 -4.79 -20.79 -9.18
C THR A 132 -4.65 -21.04 -10.67
N TRP A 133 -4.18 -20.03 -11.43
CA TRP A 133 -4.03 -20.11 -12.87
C TRP A 133 -2.97 -21.13 -13.28
N LYS A 134 -3.30 -21.89 -14.31
CA LYS A 134 -2.37 -22.81 -14.96
C LYS A 134 -2.17 -22.39 -16.41
N ALA A 135 -0.91 -22.37 -16.85
CA ALA A 135 -0.60 -22.03 -18.23
C ALA A 135 -1.28 -23.01 -19.20
N PRO A 136 -2.01 -22.53 -20.21
CA PRO A 136 -2.52 -23.40 -21.30
C PRO A 136 -1.38 -24.11 -22.00
N ALA A 137 -1.65 -25.30 -22.50
CA ALA A 137 -0.71 -26.00 -23.35
C ALA A 137 -0.39 -25.16 -24.60
N GLY A 138 0.89 -25.07 -24.97
CA GLY A 138 1.33 -24.28 -26.12
C GLY A 138 1.41 -22.76 -25.90
N LEU A 139 1.25 -22.28 -24.69
CA LEU A 139 1.48 -20.85 -24.40
C LEU A 139 2.94 -20.47 -24.68
N GLU A 140 3.13 -19.61 -25.66
CA GLU A 140 4.43 -19.01 -25.93
C GLU A 140 4.69 -17.88 -24.92
N ALA A 141 5.61 -18.11 -23.99
CA ALA A 141 5.98 -17.13 -22.96
C ALA A 141 7.40 -16.61 -23.24
N HIS A 142 7.53 -15.30 -23.34
CA HIS A 142 8.84 -14.66 -23.40
C HIS A 142 9.53 -14.75 -22.04
N LYS A 143 10.80 -15.11 -22.06
CA LYS A 143 11.65 -15.28 -20.86
C LYS A 143 13.01 -14.63 -21.09
N GLY A 144 13.72 -14.38 -20.01
CA GLY A 144 15.07 -13.85 -20.04
C GLY A 144 15.19 -12.52 -19.33
N LYS A 145 16.43 -12.09 -19.16
CA LYS A 145 16.73 -10.80 -18.50
C LYS A 145 16.52 -9.66 -19.48
N ILE A 146 16.12 -8.51 -18.95
CA ILE A 146 16.21 -7.24 -19.64
C ILE A 146 17.66 -6.78 -19.49
N THR A 147 18.39 -6.63 -20.59
CA THR A 147 19.76 -6.14 -20.60
C THR A 147 19.81 -4.67 -20.16
N ASP A 148 20.96 -4.20 -19.74
CA ASP A 148 21.15 -2.78 -19.39
C ASP A 148 20.95 -1.88 -20.60
N ALA A 149 21.39 -2.33 -21.79
CA ALA A 149 21.19 -1.58 -23.03
C ALA A 149 19.71 -1.43 -23.40
N GLU A 150 18.91 -2.51 -23.29
CA GLU A 150 17.45 -2.45 -23.51
C GLU A 150 16.79 -1.53 -22.48
N TYR A 151 17.15 -1.67 -21.21
CA TYR A 151 16.61 -0.85 -20.14
C TYR A 151 16.95 0.64 -20.31
N ASP A 152 18.17 0.96 -20.75
CA ASP A 152 18.64 2.32 -21.01
C ASP A 152 18.00 2.96 -22.22
N ALA A 153 17.61 2.17 -23.20
CA ALA A 153 16.92 2.64 -24.39
C ALA A 153 15.42 2.90 -24.19
N LEU A 154 14.85 2.57 -23.02
CA LEU A 154 13.43 2.75 -22.74
C LEU A 154 13.00 4.23 -22.87
N LYS A 155 11.84 4.42 -23.46
CA LYS A 155 11.11 5.69 -23.51
C LYS A 155 9.73 5.46 -22.86
N PRO A 156 9.66 5.44 -21.53
CA PRO A 156 8.43 5.11 -20.86
C PRO A 156 7.39 6.20 -20.99
N VAL A 157 6.12 5.80 -20.99
CA VAL A 157 4.94 6.68 -20.95
C VAL A 157 4.32 6.65 -19.56
N ASP A 158 3.48 7.62 -19.23
CA ASP A 158 2.72 7.61 -18.00
C ASP A 158 1.64 6.52 -18.04
N ALA A 159 1.24 6.03 -16.86
CA ALA A 159 0.11 5.10 -16.74
C ALA A 159 -1.17 5.75 -17.26
N ALA A 160 -2.00 4.97 -17.98
CA ALA A 160 -3.24 5.45 -18.57
C ALA A 160 -4.24 5.97 -17.51
N ASN A 161 -4.25 5.33 -16.34
CA ASN A 161 -5.10 5.68 -15.19
C ASN A 161 -4.23 6.27 -14.08
N ARG A 162 -3.41 7.27 -14.40
CA ARG A 162 -2.54 7.87 -13.41
C ARG A 162 -3.34 8.45 -12.25
N ALA A 163 -3.02 7.99 -11.05
CA ALA A 163 -3.53 8.60 -9.82
C ALA A 163 -3.01 10.03 -9.65
N SER A 164 -3.80 10.89 -9.01
CA SER A 164 -3.30 12.18 -8.56
C SER A 164 -2.23 11.99 -7.51
N GLU A 165 -1.22 12.88 -7.47
CA GLU A 165 -0.17 12.81 -6.46
C GLU A 165 -0.79 12.85 -5.05
N PRO A 166 -0.34 11.96 -4.12
CA PRO A 166 -0.76 12.01 -2.73
C PRO A 166 -0.41 13.38 -2.14
N LYS A 167 -1.31 13.92 -1.31
CA LYS A 167 -1.09 15.15 -0.56
C LYS A 167 -1.19 14.83 0.93
N ASP A 168 -0.72 15.74 1.76
CA ASP A 168 -0.88 15.67 3.22
C ASP A 168 -0.28 14.42 3.88
N GLY A 169 0.76 13.82 3.25
CA GLY A 169 1.49 12.68 3.80
C GLY A 169 0.82 11.32 3.63
N PHE A 170 -0.31 11.23 2.93
CA PHE A 170 -0.94 9.94 2.63
C PHE A 170 -0.20 9.17 1.54
N LEU A 171 -0.21 7.83 1.61
CA LEU A 171 0.41 6.98 0.58
C LEU A 171 -0.33 7.01 -0.75
N PHE A 172 -1.64 7.19 -0.72
CA PHE A 172 -2.48 7.16 -1.92
C PHE A 172 -3.27 8.45 -2.08
N ALA A 173 -3.72 8.69 -3.33
CA ALA A 173 -4.47 9.88 -3.67
C ALA A 173 -5.75 10.04 -2.84
N HIS A 174 -6.03 11.27 -2.55
CA HIS A 174 -7.07 11.85 -1.70
C HIS A 174 -8.33 11.03 -1.50
N PRO A 175 -8.45 10.35 -0.36
CA PRO A 175 -9.72 9.80 0.04
C PRO A 175 -10.73 10.94 0.28
N LYS A 176 -11.98 10.71 -0.08
CA LYS A 176 -13.07 11.63 0.21
C LYS A 176 -13.46 11.51 1.68
N LYS A 177 -13.71 12.63 2.33
CA LYS A 177 -14.27 12.63 3.67
C LYS A 177 -15.67 12.04 3.63
N THR A 178 -15.94 11.08 4.53
CA THR A 178 -17.30 10.54 4.71
C THR A 178 -18.19 11.55 5.40
N GLU A 179 -19.49 11.43 5.21
CA GLU A 179 -20.46 12.13 6.04
C GLU A 179 -20.36 11.63 7.50
N ALA A 180 -20.85 12.46 8.44
CA ALA A 180 -21.01 12.03 9.83
C ALA A 180 -21.98 10.84 9.88
N SER A 181 -21.61 9.80 10.60
CA SER A 181 -22.43 8.61 10.78
C SER A 181 -22.33 8.08 12.20
N ASP A 182 -23.28 7.25 12.60
CA ASP A 182 -23.28 6.56 13.89
C ASP A 182 -22.25 5.42 13.96
N HIS A 183 -21.50 5.23 12.88
CA HIS A 183 -20.52 4.14 12.76
C HIS A 183 -19.10 4.55 13.17
N TYR A 184 -18.81 5.85 13.19
CA TYR A 184 -17.49 6.38 13.51
C TYR A 184 -17.61 7.55 14.48
N THR A 185 -16.68 7.66 15.43
CA THR A 185 -16.66 8.78 16.39
C THR A 185 -16.42 10.13 15.74
N ARG A 186 -15.85 10.14 14.52
CA ARG A 186 -15.61 11.31 13.66
C ARG A 186 -15.69 10.88 12.20
N PRO A 187 -16.00 11.79 11.27
CA PRO A 187 -15.86 11.49 9.84
C PRO A 187 -14.45 11.02 9.51
N ILE A 188 -14.36 9.90 8.83
CA ILE A 188 -13.13 9.34 8.29
C ILE A 188 -12.98 9.76 6.82
N GLN A 189 -11.93 9.31 6.16
CA GLN A 189 -11.77 9.47 4.72
C GLN A 189 -11.66 8.10 4.06
N GLU A 190 -12.21 7.95 2.86
CA GLU A 190 -12.18 6.68 2.14
C GLU A 190 -11.99 6.86 0.63
N ALA A 191 -11.32 5.91 0.01
CA ALA A 191 -11.19 5.82 -1.45
C ALA A 191 -11.10 4.36 -1.88
N THR A 192 -11.67 4.02 -3.04
CA THR A 192 -11.42 2.74 -3.69
C THR A 192 -10.01 2.76 -4.27
N LEU A 193 -9.14 1.89 -3.77
CA LEU A 193 -7.78 1.71 -4.29
C LEU A 193 -7.75 0.66 -5.40
N LEU A 194 -8.47 -0.44 -5.22
CA LEU A 194 -8.61 -1.49 -6.22
C LEU A 194 -10.09 -1.82 -6.39
N PRO A 195 -10.70 -1.56 -7.56
CA PRO A 195 -12.11 -1.89 -7.79
C PRO A 195 -12.34 -3.41 -7.90
N LYS A 196 -13.58 -3.85 -7.74
CA LYS A 196 -13.97 -5.27 -7.87
C LYS A 196 -13.62 -5.87 -9.23
N GLU A 197 -13.79 -5.09 -10.30
CA GLU A 197 -13.44 -5.48 -11.67
C GLU A 197 -11.94 -5.30 -11.89
N ASN A 198 -11.15 -6.26 -11.38
CA ASN A 198 -9.70 -6.25 -11.54
C ASN A 198 -9.17 -7.59 -12.05
N ALA A 199 -7.98 -7.57 -12.67
CA ALA A 199 -7.39 -8.74 -13.30
C ALA A 199 -7.14 -9.90 -12.32
N ALA A 200 -6.76 -9.60 -11.09
CA ALA A 200 -6.45 -10.61 -10.07
C ALA A 200 -7.71 -11.23 -9.43
N LYS A 201 -8.91 -10.79 -9.84
CA LYS A 201 -10.19 -11.21 -9.24
C LYS A 201 -10.22 -11.03 -7.72
N SER A 202 -9.50 -10.03 -7.22
CA SER A 202 -9.52 -9.64 -5.82
C SER A 202 -10.85 -8.99 -5.48
N PRO A 203 -11.36 -9.14 -4.25
CA PRO A 203 -12.35 -8.21 -3.72
C PRO A 203 -11.88 -6.76 -3.86
N GLU A 204 -12.81 -5.82 -3.71
CA GLU A 204 -12.48 -4.39 -3.66
C GLU A 204 -11.52 -4.09 -2.49
N TRP A 205 -10.58 -3.19 -2.73
CA TRP A 205 -9.71 -2.63 -1.70
C TRP A 205 -10.14 -1.21 -1.40
N THR A 206 -10.56 -0.98 -0.17
CA THR A 206 -10.91 0.35 0.30
C THR A 206 -9.79 0.90 1.16
N TYR A 207 -9.26 2.04 0.78
CA TYR A 207 -8.28 2.80 1.58
C TYR A 207 -9.04 3.69 2.55
N LEU A 208 -8.81 3.49 3.84
CA LEU A 208 -9.42 4.25 4.93
C LEU A 208 -8.37 5.09 5.64
N VAL A 209 -8.75 6.32 6.00
CA VAL A 209 -7.92 7.22 6.82
C VAL A 209 -8.72 7.71 8.01
N PHE A 210 -8.23 7.38 9.19
CA PHE A 210 -8.76 7.79 10.47
C PHE A 210 -7.98 9.00 10.98
N PRO A 211 -8.60 10.17 11.19
CA PRO A 211 -7.94 11.28 11.87
C PRO A 211 -7.62 10.91 13.31
N HIS A 212 -6.74 11.67 13.98
CA HIS A 212 -6.33 11.44 15.36
C HIS A 212 -7.51 11.14 16.29
N GLY A 213 -7.45 10.01 16.98
CA GLY A 213 -8.46 9.58 17.92
C GLY A 213 -9.82 9.22 17.32
N ALA A 214 -9.90 9.00 16.01
CA ALA A 214 -11.11 8.49 15.38
C ALA A 214 -11.12 6.96 15.40
N TYR A 215 -12.28 6.37 15.68
CA TYR A 215 -12.45 4.91 15.66
C TYR A 215 -13.89 4.53 15.31
N SER A 216 -14.06 3.29 14.85
CA SER A 216 -15.36 2.73 14.51
C SER A 216 -16.12 2.25 15.74
N ALA A 217 -17.44 2.19 15.64
CA ALA A 217 -18.25 1.37 16.53
C ALA A 217 -17.84 -0.11 16.41
N TRP A 218 -18.23 -0.93 17.39
CA TRP A 218 -18.17 -2.38 17.25
C TRP A 218 -18.98 -2.82 16.04
N HIS A 219 -18.36 -3.63 15.18
CA HIS A 219 -19.02 -4.16 13.99
C HIS A 219 -18.50 -5.54 13.63
N SER A 220 -19.23 -6.25 12.79
CA SER A 220 -18.81 -7.53 12.23
C SER A 220 -19.20 -7.62 10.77
N HIS A 221 -18.36 -8.26 9.98
CA HIS A 221 -18.57 -8.53 8.56
C HIS A 221 -18.94 -10.00 8.35
N LYS A 222 -19.97 -10.25 7.54
CA LYS A 222 -20.40 -11.62 7.26
C LYS A 222 -19.37 -12.45 6.53
N SER A 223 -18.51 -11.83 5.73
CA SER A 223 -17.39 -12.50 5.03
C SER A 223 -16.05 -12.38 5.74
N GLY A 224 -15.96 -11.66 6.86
CA GLY A 224 -14.70 -11.29 7.52
C GLY A 224 -14.05 -10.07 6.88
N GLU A 225 -12.88 -9.70 7.40
CA GLU A 225 -12.12 -8.54 6.97
C GLU A 225 -10.61 -8.81 7.01
N VAL A 226 -9.88 -8.39 5.99
CA VAL A 226 -8.42 -8.23 6.03
C VAL A 226 -8.12 -6.74 6.09
N LEU A 227 -7.37 -6.31 7.09
CA LEU A 227 -6.87 -4.95 7.25
C LEU A 227 -5.36 -4.96 7.10
N ILE A 228 -4.84 -4.15 6.17
CA ILE A 228 -3.40 -3.91 5.99
C ILE A 228 -3.11 -2.49 6.45
N ALA A 229 -2.34 -2.34 7.53
CA ALA A 229 -1.89 -1.04 8.01
C ALA A 229 -0.88 -0.43 7.03
N THR A 230 -1.06 0.84 6.65
CA THR A 230 -0.22 1.50 5.64
C THR A 230 0.49 2.74 6.16
N ASP A 231 -0.07 3.43 7.15
CA ASP A 231 0.48 4.68 7.67
C ASP A 231 -0.03 4.99 9.08
N GLY A 232 0.79 5.71 9.87
CA GLY A 232 0.46 6.12 11.23
C GLY A 232 0.38 4.97 12.23
N ILE A 233 -0.38 5.16 13.32
CA ILE A 233 -0.56 4.17 14.38
C ILE A 233 -2.04 3.82 14.50
N GLY A 234 -2.37 2.58 14.17
CA GLY A 234 -3.72 2.02 14.27
C GLY A 234 -3.93 1.25 15.57
N LEU A 235 -5.19 1.09 15.92
CA LEU A 235 -5.66 0.24 17.01
C LEU A 235 -6.73 -0.68 16.45
N ASN A 236 -6.68 -1.94 16.84
CA ASN A 236 -7.68 -2.95 16.51
C ASN A 236 -7.98 -3.80 17.74
N GLN A 237 -9.24 -4.21 17.89
CA GLN A 237 -9.60 -5.16 18.93
C GLN A 237 -10.80 -6.00 18.52
N ALA A 238 -10.65 -7.31 18.56
CA ALA A 238 -11.77 -8.23 18.50
C ALA A 238 -12.50 -8.29 19.85
N GLU A 239 -13.82 -8.47 19.85
CA GLU A 239 -14.63 -8.54 21.07
C GLU A 239 -14.13 -9.67 22.00
N GLY A 240 -13.80 -9.32 23.23
CA GLY A 240 -13.17 -10.23 24.20
C GLY A 240 -11.68 -10.47 24.00
N GLY A 241 -11.07 -9.91 22.95
CA GLY A 241 -9.63 -9.98 22.66
C GLY A 241 -8.81 -8.87 23.31
N LYS A 242 -7.50 -8.93 23.10
CA LYS A 242 -6.58 -7.86 23.49
C LYS A 242 -6.63 -6.72 22.49
N LEU A 243 -6.36 -5.50 22.98
CA LEU A 243 -6.07 -4.36 22.11
C LEU A 243 -4.74 -4.60 21.39
N GLU A 244 -4.77 -4.43 20.08
CA GLU A 244 -3.61 -4.56 19.19
C GLU A 244 -3.22 -3.18 18.67
N VAL A 245 -1.92 -2.89 18.67
CA VAL A 245 -1.35 -1.69 18.03
C VAL A 245 -0.87 -2.10 16.65
N LEU A 246 -1.26 -1.34 15.63
CA LEU A 246 -0.93 -1.61 14.24
C LEU A 246 0.03 -0.56 13.70
N LEU A 247 1.12 -1.01 13.11
CA LEU A 247 2.13 -0.21 12.44
C LEU A 247 2.15 -0.53 10.93
N PRO A 248 2.68 0.35 10.08
CA PRO A 248 2.75 0.11 8.64
C PRO A 248 3.37 -1.25 8.30
N GLY A 249 2.63 -2.06 7.53
CA GLY A 249 2.98 -3.43 7.17
C GLY A 249 2.33 -4.52 8.02
N ASP A 250 1.71 -4.17 9.14
CA ASP A 250 0.92 -5.13 9.93
C ASP A 250 -0.36 -5.51 9.19
N VAL A 251 -0.76 -6.77 9.33
CA VAL A 251 -1.97 -7.32 8.71
C VAL A 251 -2.81 -8.04 9.76
N VAL A 252 -4.07 -7.64 9.86
CA VAL A 252 -5.06 -8.32 10.71
C VAL A 252 -6.08 -9.02 9.83
N TYR A 253 -6.39 -10.26 10.15
CA TYR A 253 -7.53 -10.97 9.59
C TYR A 253 -8.61 -11.20 10.65
N THR A 254 -9.69 -10.48 10.53
CA THR A 254 -10.90 -10.69 11.34
C THR A 254 -11.80 -11.71 10.66
N LYS A 255 -12.05 -12.83 11.33
CA LYS A 255 -12.85 -13.94 10.78
C LYS A 255 -14.33 -13.52 10.57
N PRO A 256 -15.05 -14.22 9.68
CA PRO A 256 -16.48 -14.00 9.49
C PRO A 256 -17.27 -13.94 10.78
N GLY A 257 -18.10 -12.90 10.95
CA GLY A 257 -18.99 -12.71 12.10
C GLY A 257 -18.30 -12.30 13.40
N VAL A 258 -16.98 -12.19 13.46
CA VAL A 258 -16.28 -11.69 14.65
C VAL A 258 -16.50 -10.20 14.79
N SER A 259 -17.05 -9.79 15.93
CA SER A 259 -17.22 -8.37 16.27
C SER A 259 -15.87 -7.76 16.62
N HIS A 260 -15.55 -6.61 16.02
CA HIS A 260 -14.29 -5.88 16.25
C HIS A 260 -14.51 -4.37 16.06
N TRP A 261 -13.52 -3.59 16.42
CA TRP A 261 -13.42 -2.19 16.09
C TRP A 261 -12.00 -1.86 15.62
N VAL A 262 -11.88 -0.81 14.82
CA VAL A 262 -10.61 -0.29 14.31
C VAL A 262 -10.61 1.23 14.40
N GLY A 263 -9.42 1.81 14.59
CA GLY A 263 -9.26 3.27 14.62
C GLY A 263 -7.81 3.69 14.72
N SER A 264 -7.62 4.98 14.92
CA SER A 264 -6.30 5.56 15.14
C SER A 264 -5.97 5.67 16.63
N ALA A 265 -4.69 5.69 16.97
CA ALA A 265 -4.25 6.09 18.31
C ALA A 265 -4.64 7.55 18.61
N PRO A 266 -4.83 7.93 19.89
CA PRO A 266 -5.20 9.31 20.26
C PRO A 266 -4.24 10.38 19.75
N TRP A 267 -2.97 10.04 19.62
CA TRP A 267 -1.87 10.94 19.25
C TRP A 267 -1.41 10.80 17.81
N SER A 268 -2.01 9.92 17.01
CA SER A 268 -1.65 9.67 15.62
C SER A 268 -2.89 9.59 14.73
N SER A 269 -2.77 9.94 13.46
CA SER A 269 -3.68 9.43 12.44
C SER A 269 -3.35 7.96 12.14
N PHE A 270 -4.24 7.27 11.44
CA PHE A 270 -4.03 5.92 10.96
C PHE A 270 -4.61 5.76 9.57
N ALA A 271 -3.89 5.10 8.70
CA ALA A 271 -4.43 4.68 7.42
C ALA A 271 -4.23 3.18 7.19
N GLY A 272 -5.19 2.57 6.53
CA GLY A 272 -5.14 1.15 6.20
C GLY A 272 -5.99 0.80 4.99
N ILE A 273 -5.72 -0.36 4.43
CA ILE A 273 -6.49 -0.95 3.33
C ILE A 273 -7.36 -2.04 3.92
N VAL A 274 -8.66 -1.94 3.66
CA VAL A 274 -9.65 -2.92 4.07
C VAL A 274 -10.08 -3.74 2.86
N ILE A 275 -10.13 -5.07 3.04
CA ILE A 275 -10.53 -6.03 2.02
C ILE A 275 -11.52 -7.00 2.66
N HIS A 276 -12.74 -7.09 2.11
CA HIS A 276 -13.74 -8.04 2.57
C HIS A 276 -13.71 -9.31 1.70
N PRO A 277 -13.28 -10.48 2.25
CA PRO A 277 -13.34 -11.73 1.52
C PRO A 277 -14.76 -12.09 1.09
N GLY A 278 -14.90 -12.65 -0.11
CA GLY A 278 -16.21 -13.09 -0.61
C GLY A 278 -17.12 -11.98 -1.12
N SER A 279 -18.35 -12.37 -1.48
CA SER A 279 -19.33 -11.47 -2.11
C SER A 279 -20.32 -10.84 -1.15
N ASP A 280 -20.47 -11.38 0.06
CA ASP A 280 -21.41 -10.89 1.08
C ASP A 280 -20.68 -9.95 2.04
N THR A 281 -20.79 -8.66 1.76
CA THR A 281 -20.16 -7.58 2.54
C THR A 281 -21.08 -6.98 3.59
N ALA A 282 -22.17 -7.66 3.96
CA ALA A 282 -23.10 -7.17 4.98
C ALA A 282 -22.37 -6.94 6.31
N VAL A 283 -22.65 -5.77 6.91
CA VAL A 283 -22.06 -5.30 8.16
C VAL A 283 -23.13 -5.22 9.24
N THR A 284 -22.83 -5.72 10.42
CA THR A 284 -23.67 -5.56 11.61
C THR A 284 -22.97 -4.62 12.58
N TRP A 285 -23.61 -3.52 12.92
CA TRP A 285 -23.09 -2.49 13.83
C TRP A 285 -23.67 -2.64 15.23
N LYS A 286 -22.87 -2.32 16.24
CA LYS A 286 -23.23 -2.21 17.66
C LYS A 286 -22.84 -0.82 18.18
N GLY A 287 -22.87 -0.62 19.49
CA GLY A 287 -22.40 0.63 20.11
C GLY A 287 -20.88 0.80 20.05
N PHE A 288 -20.39 1.97 20.45
CA PHE A 288 -18.97 2.26 20.50
C PHE A 288 -18.27 1.51 21.65
N PRO A 289 -17.01 1.09 21.48
CA PRO A 289 -16.17 0.59 22.55
C PRO A 289 -15.75 1.73 23.50
N ASP A 290 -15.35 1.38 24.72
CA ASP A 290 -14.47 2.23 25.54
C ASP A 290 -13.02 2.07 25.03
N ALA A 291 -12.76 2.58 23.81
CA ALA A 291 -11.53 2.32 23.08
C ALA A 291 -10.26 2.81 23.79
N TYR A 292 -10.40 3.87 24.58
CA TYR A 292 -9.24 4.50 25.21
C TYR A 292 -9.19 4.38 26.73
N GLY A 293 -10.18 3.72 27.35
CA GLY A 293 -10.16 3.45 28.78
C GLY A 293 -8.85 2.79 29.25
N PRO A 294 -8.34 1.77 28.57
CA PRO A 294 -7.06 1.16 28.89
C PRO A 294 -5.85 2.07 28.65
N LEU A 295 -5.91 2.97 27.66
CA LEU A 295 -4.83 3.89 27.29
C LEU A 295 -4.83 5.18 28.16
N ALA A 296 -6.01 5.62 28.63
CA ALA A 296 -6.16 6.81 29.48
C ALA A 296 -5.45 6.68 30.84
N ASN A 297 -5.15 5.45 31.26
CA ASN A 297 -4.46 5.14 32.51
C ASN A 297 -2.92 5.06 32.39
N GLY A 298 -2.34 5.56 31.30
CA GLY A 298 -0.89 5.66 31.12
C GLY A 298 -0.13 4.34 31.01
N LYS A 299 -0.82 3.25 30.67
CA LYS A 299 -0.22 1.91 30.55
C LYS A 299 -0.10 1.41 29.10
N GLY A 300 0.06 2.30 28.14
CA GLY A 300 0.06 1.91 26.74
C GLY A 300 0.83 2.80 25.79
N ASP A 301 1.82 3.58 26.28
CA ASP A 301 2.75 4.23 25.37
C ASP A 301 3.82 3.20 24.96
N PRO A 302 3.87 2.76 23.69
CA PRO A 302 4.89 1.82 23.22
C PRO A 302 6.29 2.45 23.14
N ALA A 303 6.47 3.69 23.59
CA ALA A 303 7.75 4.40 23.66
C ALA A 303 8.38 4.44 25.07
N GLU A 304 7.80 3.77 26.08
CA GLU A 304 8.43 3.50 27.36
C GLU A 304 8.88 2.05 27.51
#